data_f11e0591d377f30701af8b6253f79537
#
_entry.id   f11e0591d377f30701af8b6253f79537
#
_cell.length_a   1.000
_cell.length_b   1.000
_cell.length_c   1.000
_cell.angle_alpha   90.00
_cell.angle_beta   90.00
_cell.angle_gamma   90.00
#
_symmetry.space_group_name_H-M   'P 1'
#
loop_
_entity.id
_entity.type
_entity.pdbx_description
1 polymer ?
#
loop_
_entity_poly.entity_id
_entity_poly.type
_entity_poly.pdbx_seq_one_letter_code
_entity_poly.pdbx_strand_id
1 'polypeptide(L)'
;MNLQNRKVKIALGLLLAVCVIIGYRIYSNIQADKARAAKLSQVRNVAVVTAHPIRQTIVPSLSFSGSLDPEWQAEVAAKVDGRLEKVYVREGDRVSRGQVLAILEQTDTDANLLSAKGSFLDAQTSLRKAETDLQRYEKLYATGAVSQQVVDDYRFARDNAAAKLEAARGSMRAMESKSEGTVLTAPADGIIAKRYYQEGYYAKAGTPIFAVADISMLKTTIHIPEGQIAGVHVGNEASITLPAYPGKKLIGKITRIAPVADLPAHTFAAEVSVDNSEGLLAGVYANVTLTASPKADVLTIPVQAIVMRDDQQTVFVVDDNGVVQRRVLNVGYTNDKLAEIVSGLDEKDTIVIEGHNKLREGSKIDLKKAGK
;
A
#
# COMPACT_ATOMS: atom_id res chain seq x y z
N MET A 1 71.67 -72.43 -39.35
CA MET A 1 71.50 -71.01 -39.73
C MET A 1 70.08 -70.78 -40.26
N ASN A 2 69.03 -70.95 -39.42
CA ASN A 2 67.66 -70.75 -39.95
C ASN A 2 66.59 -70.38 -38.89
N LEU A 3 66.94 -70.13 -37.63
CA LEU A 3 65.89 -69.73 -36.62
C LEU A 3 65.73 -68.20 -36.49
N GLN A 4 66.72 -67.40 -36.88
CA GLN A 4 66.67 -65.93 -36.75
C GLN A 4 65.78 -65.32 -37.86
N ASN A 5 65.77 -65.87 -39.09
CA ASN A 5 64.95 -65.41 -40.18
C ASN A 5 63.42 -65.70 -40.01
N ARG A 6 63.13 -66.71 -39.20
CA ARG A 6 61.70 -67.06 -38.94
C ARG A 6 61.05 -66.11 -37.94
N LYS A 7 61.78 -65.63 -36.90
CA LYS A 7 61.34 -64.68 -35.93
C LYS A 7 61.17 -63.28 -36.52
N VAL A 8 62.05 -62.88 -37.47
CA VAL A 8 61.93 -61.58 -38.16
C VAL A 8 60.71 -61.57 -39.11
N LYS A 9 60.42 -62.67 -39.80
CA LYS A 9 59.22 -62.77 -40.68
C LYS A 9 57.91 -62.74 -39.89
N ILE A 10 57.87 -63.33 -38.67
CA ILE A 10 56.69 -63.31 -37.79
C ILE A 10 56.51 -61.89 -37.18
N ALA A 11 57.62 -61.22 -36.78
CA ALA A 11 57.57 -59.87 -36.30
C ALA A 11 57.08 -58.85 -37.34
N LEU A 12 57.51 -59.02 -38.61
CA LEU A 12 57.09 -58.21 -39.76
C LEU A 12 55.62 -58.43 -40.08
N GLY A 13 55.13 -59.70 -40.01
CA GLY A 13 53.73 -60.05 -40.20
C GLY A 13 52.81 -59.47 -39.14
N LEU A 14 53.27 -59.46 -37.85
CA LEU A 14 52.56 -58.85 -36.74
C LEU A 14 52.48 -57.32 -36.88
N LEU A 15 53.55 -56.69 -37.33
CA LEU A 15 53.58 -55.24 -37.54
C LEU A 15 52.68 -54.82 -38.68
N LEU A 16 52.57 -55.61 -39.73
CA LEU A 16 51.66 -55.38 -40.86
C LEU A 16 50.22 -55.57 -40.44
N ALA A 17 49.93 -56.58 -39.63
CA ALA A 17 48.59 -56.81 -39.09
C ALA A 17 48.11 -55.63 -38.16
N VAL A 18 49.06 -55.10 -37.32
CA VAL A 18 48.78 -53.93 -36.47
C VAL A 18 48.52 -52.67 -37.33
N CYS A 19 49.33 -52.47 -38.41
CA CYS A 19 49.08 -51.35 -39.34
C CYS A 19 47.72 -51.45 -40.04
N VAL A 20 47.29 -52.63 -40.43
CA VAL A 20 45.97 -52.86 -41.05
C VAL A 20 44.83 -52.59 -40.05
N ILE A 21 45.02 -53.05 -38.78
CA ILE A 21 44.01 -52.79 -37.74
C ILE A 21 43.91 -51.30 -37.40
N ILE A 22 45.05 -50.62 -37.33
CA ILE A 22 45.08 -49.18 -37.10
C ILE A 22 44.44 -48.41 -38.27
N GLY A 23 44.82 -48.79 -39.51
CA GLY A 23 44.23 -48.24 -40.74
C GLY A 23 42.72 -48.43 -40.78
N TYR A 24 42.24 -49.64 -40.45
CA TYR A 24 40.81 -49.93 -40.37
C TYR A 24 40.12 -49.12 -39.27
N ARG A 25 40.70 -48.96 -38.14
CA ARG A 25 40.15 -48.12 -37.04
C ARG A 25 40.10 -46.65 -37.40
N ILE A 26 41.11 -46.12 -38.08
CA ILE A 26 41.13 -44.73 -38.51
C ILE A 26 40.04 -44.54 -39.59
N TYR A 27 39.94 -45.47 -40.56
CA TYR A 27 38.92 -45.43 -41.59
C TYR A 27 37.50 -45.52 -41.01
N SER A 28 37.24 -46.43 -40.05
CA SER A 28 35.97 -46.57 -39.38
C SER A 28 35.58 -45.32 -38.53
N ASN A 29 36.55 -44.70 -37.89
CA ASN A 29 36.34 -43.44 -37.14
C ASN A 29 36.01 -42.29 -38.11
N ILE A 30 36.71 -42.13 -39.21
CA ILE A 30 36.40 -41.10 -40.21
C ILE A 30 35.01 -41.31 -40.83
N GLN A 31 34.59 -42.54 -41.07
CA GLN A 31 33.27 -42.87 -41.54
C GLN A 31 32.20 -42.59 -40.46
N ALA A 32 32.48 -42.92 -39.21
CA ALA A 32 31.59 -42.63 -38.09
C ALA A 32 31.44 -41.12 -37.83
N ASP A 33 32.52 -40.34 -37.96
CA ASP A 33 32.47 -38.88 -37.85
C ASP A 33 31.76 -38.22 -39.01
N LYS A 34 31.92 -38.70 -40.26
CA LYS A 34 31.11 -38.29 -41.42
C LYS A 34 29.63 -38.62 -41.25
N ALA A 35 29.32 -39.80 -40.71
CA ALA A 35 27.94 -40.19 -40.43
C ALA A 35 27.30 -39.39 -39.30
N ARG A 36 28.09 -39.03 -38.28
CA ARG A 36 27.66 -38.10 -37.19
C ARG A 36 27.46 -36.68 -37.72
N ALA A 37 28.38 -36.18 -38.54
CA ALA A 37 28.25 -34.88 -39.20
C ALA A 37 27.02 -34.82 -40.13
N ALA A 38 26.77 -35.88 -40.89
CA ALA A 38 25.58 -35.97 -41.74
C ALA A 38 24.28 -36.09 -40.93
N LYS A 39 24.28 -36.77 -39.79
CA LYS A 39 23.12 -36.76 -38.86
C LYS A 39 22.91 -35.43 -38.16
N LEU A 40 23.95 -34.68 -37.86
CA LEU A 40 23.89 -33.33 -37.31
C LEU A 40 23.49 -32.28 -38.35
N SER A 41 23.78 -32.54 -39.65
CA SER A 41 23.38 -31.67 -40.77
C SER A 41 22.00 -32.03 -41.36
N GLN A 42 21.33 -33.09 -40.90
CA GLN A 42 19.90 -33.26 -41.19
C GLN A 42 19.15 -32.15 -40.47
N VAL A 43 18.91 -31.05 -41.18
CA VAL A 43 18.04 -29.95 -40.81
C VAL A 43 16.67 -30.55 -40.52
N ARG A 44 16.40 -30.82 -39.27
CA ARG A 44 15.09 -31.28 -38.81
C ARG A 44 14.18 -30.09 -38.95
N ASN A 45 13.36 -30.04 -39.98
CA ASN A 45 12.31 -29.03 -40.13
C ASN A 45 11.45 -29.12 -38.85
N VAL A 46 11.52 -28.11 -38.00
CA VAL A 46 10.74 -28.03 -36.77
C VAL A 46 9.40 -27.38 -37.17
N ALA A 47 8.30 -28.07 -36.90
CA ALA A 47 6.98 -27.48 -37.07
C ALA A 47 6.77 -26.43 -36.02
N VAL A 48 6.51 -25.19 -36.43
CA VAL A 48 6.29 -24.01 -35.58
C VAL A 48 5.01 -23.30 -35.99
N VAL A 49 4.42 -22.57 -35.05
CA VAL A 49 3.34 -21.62 -35.33
C VAL A 49 3.95 -20.22 -35.35
N THR A 50 3.62 -19.49 -36.41
CA THR A 50 4.13 -18.13 -36.64
C THR A 50 3.02 -17.09 -36.62
N ALA A 51 3.33 -15.85 -36.27
CA ALA A 51 2.47 -14.68 -36.39
C ALA A 51 3.28 -13.47 -36.86
N HIS A 52 2.56 -12.39 -37.16
CA HIS A 52 3.15 -11.09 -37.38
C HIS A 52 2.87 -10.18 -36.19
N PRO A 53 3.80 -9.27 -35.82
CA PRO A 53 3.51 -8.21 -34.91
C PRO A 53 2.35 -7.34 -35.43
N ILE A 54 1.48 -6.90 -34.56
CA ILE A 54 0.29 -6.12 -34.93
C ILE A 54 0.30 -4.81 -34.15
N ARG A 55 0.04 -3.70 -34.85
CA ARG A 55 -0.20 -2.41 -34.18
C ARG A 55 -1.64 -2.36 -33.68
N GLN A 56 -1.78 -2.06 -32.42
CA GLN A 56 -3.09 -1.89 -31.79
C GLN A 56 -3.02 -0.96 -30.58
N THR A 57 -4.17 -0.47 -30.18
CA THR A 57 -4.29 0.27 -28.93
C THR A 57 -4.30 -0.71 -27.77
N ILE A 58 -3.40 -0.51 -26.80
CA ILE A 58 -3.42 -1.23 -25.53
C ILE A 58 -3.81 -0.29 -24.40
N VAL A 59 -4.51 -0.84 -23.42
CA VAL A 59 -4.87 -0.12 -22.21
C VAL A 59 -4.12 -0.79 -21.07
N PRO A 60 -2.99 -0.19 -20.63
CA PRO A 60 -2.24 -0.76 -19.53
C PRO A 60 -3.09 -0.79 -18.26
N SER A 61 -3.09 -1.91 -17.57
CA SER A 61 -3.70 -2.06 -16.26
C SER A 61 -2.61 -2.32 -15.23
N LEU A 62 -2.67 -1.60 -14.14
CA LEU A 62 -1.75 -1.75 -13.02
C LEU A 62 -2.52 -2.36 -11.85
N SER A 63 -2.06 -3.47 -11.34
CA SER A 63 -2.72 -4.17 -10.22
C SER A 63 -1.91 -3.97 -8.95
N PHE A 64 -2.58 -3.53 -7.90
CA PHE A 64 -2.04 -3.29 -6.58
C PHE A 64 -2.88 -4.01 -5.54
N SER A 65 -2.33 -4.17 -4.36
CA SER A 65 -3.06 -4.71 -3.21
C SER A 65 -3.06 -3.72 -2.06
N GLY A 66 -4.12 -3.74 -1.27
CA GLY A 66 -4.27 -2.93 -0.08
C GLY A 66 -5.36 -3.49 0.82
N SER A 67 -5.69 -2.77 1.89
CA SER A 67 -6.87 -3.02 2.72
C SER A 67 -7.89 -1.90 2.51
N LEU A 68 -9.17 -2.24 2.63
CA LEU A 68 -10.23 -1.24 2.70
C LEU A 68 -10.33 -0.74 4.14
N ASP A 69 -9.82 0.43 4.38
CA ASP A 69 -9.84 1.08 5.69
C ASP A 69 -11.00 2.09 5.77
N PRO A 70 -11.48 2.43 6.97
CA PRO A 70 -12.48 3.47 7.14
C PRO A 70 -11.93 4.81 6.68
N GLU A 71 -12.82 5.74 6.29
CA GLU A 71 -12.42 7.10 5.90
C GLU A 71 -11.61 7.78 6.99
N TRP A 72 -12.09 7.68 8.23
CA TRP A 72 -11.31 8.06 9.41
C TRP A 72 -11.61 7.10 10.58
N GLN A 73 -10.67 7.04 11.51
CA GLN A 73 -10.81 6.35 12.77
C GLN A 73 -10.15 7.16 13.86
N ALA A 74 -10.80 7.27 15.00
CA ALA A 74 -10.26 7.96 16.17
C ALA A 74 -10.45 7.11 17.43
N GLU A 75 -9.45 7.14 18.30
CA GLU A 75 -9.53 6.53 19.60
C GLU A 75 -10.12 7.53 20.61
N VAL A 76 -11.15 7.10 21.34
CA VAL A 76 -11.73 7.83 22.45
C VAL A 76 -11.06 7.35 23.72
N ALA A 77 -10.14 8.18 24.25
CA ALA A 77 -9.38 7.87 25.45
C ALA A 77 -9.99 8.56 26.69
N ALA A 78 -9.78 7.95 27.84
CA ALA A 78 -10.10 8.57 29.12
C ALA A 78 -9.29 9.88 29.30
N LYS A 79 -9.96 10.98 29.66
CA LYS A 79 -9.30 12.27 29.90
C LYS A 79 -8.77 12.39 31.32
N VAL A 80 -9.35 11.66 32.26
CA VAL A 80 -9.01 11.62 33.68
C VAL A 80 -8.92 10.16 34.13
N ASP A 81 -8.22 9.95 35.25
CA ASP A 81 -8.16 8.65 35.92
C ASP A 81 -9.54 8.32 36.52
N GLY A 82 -9.98 7.09 36.42
CA GLY A 82 -11.23 6.66 37.04
C GLY A 82 -11.63 5.26 36.62
N ARG A 83 -12.59 4.67 37.32
CA ARG A 83 -13.18 3.39 37.00
C ARG A 83 -14.33 3.60 36.03
N LEU A 84 -14.42 2.78 34.97
CA LEU A 84 -15.59 2.72 34.09
C LEU A 84 -16.81 2.27 34.90
N GLU A 85 -17.70 3.21 35.20
CA GLU A 85 -18.91 2.96 35.96
C GLU A 85 -19.99 2.35 35.05
N LYS A 86 -20.18 2.95 33.87
CA LYS A 86 -21.21 2.50 32.93
C LYS A 86 -20.77 2.69 31.49
N VAL A 87 -21.10 1.71 30.66
CA VAL A 87 -20.83 1.71 29.22
C VAL A 87 -22.17 1.57 28.47
N TYR A 88 -22.48 2.50 27.59
CA TYR A 88 -23.79 2.63 26.92
C TYR A 88 -23.81 2.01 25.52
N VAL A 89 -22.65 1.68 24.96
CA VAL A 89 -22.50 1.26 23.55
C VAL A 89 -21.73 -0.06 23.44
N ARG A 90 -21.96 -0.77 22.33
CA ARG A 90 -21.30 -1.99 21.95
C ARG A 90 -20.58 -1.82 20.61
N GLU A 91 -19.68 -2.73 20.30
CA GLU A 91 -19.06 -2.81 18.98
C GLU A 91 -20.14 -2.98 17.90
N GLY A 92 -20.04 -2.20 16.82
CA GLY A 92 -21.01 -2.15 15.74
C GLY A 92 -22.12 -1.12 15.90
N ASP A 93 -22.31 -0.54 17.11
CA ASP A 93 -23.35 0.48 17.32
C ASP A 93 -23.03 1.77 16.56
N ARG A 94 -24.04 2.38 15.95
CA ARG A 94 -23.94 3.71 15.36
C ARG A 94 -24.00 4.76 16.46
N VAL A 95 -23.15 5.76 16.36
CA VAL A 95 -23.06 6.86 17.31
C VAL A 95 -23.02 8.19 16.58
N SER A 96 -23.59 9.22 17.23
CA SER A 96 -23.55 10.59 16.73
C SER A 96 -22.54 11.41 17.53
N ARG A 97 -22.01 12.45 16.92
CA ARG A 97 -21.08 13.39 17.57
C ARG A 97 -21.65 13.90 18.90
N GLY A 98 -20.86 13.82 19.96
CA GLY A 98 -21.26 14.23 21.31
C GLY A 98 -22.10 13.21 22.07
N GLN A 99 -22.49 12.08 21.45
CA GLN A 99 -23.20 11.01 22.16
C GLN A 99 -22.32 10.41 23.25
N VAL A 100 -22.91 10.22 24.44
CA VAL A 100 -22.23 9.61 25.58
C VAL A 100 -22.00 8.12 25.30
N LEU A 101 -20.75 7.68 25.39
CA LEU A 101 -20.33 6.30 25.17
C LEU A 101 -20.14 5.56 26.50
N ALA A 102 -19.55 6.23 27.49
CA ALA A 102 -19.32 5.69 28.82
C ALA A 102 -19.16 6.82 29.83
N ILE A 103 -19.28 6.47 31.09
CA ILE A 103 -19.07 7.37 32.23
C ILE A 103 -18.04 6.71 33.17
N LEU A 104 -17.06 7.48 33.60
CA LEU A 104 -16.16 7.12 34.68
C LEU A 104 -16.80 7.50 36.02
N GLU A 105 -16.38 6.84 37.08
CA GLU A 105 -16.82 7.13 38.45
C GLU A 105 -16.61 8.61 38.79
N GLN A 106 -17.68 9.31 39.24
CA GLN A 106 -17.73 10.77 39.36
C GLN A 106 -17.70 11.27 40.82
N THR A 107 -17.88 10.38 41.80
CA THR A 107 -18.11 10.73 43.21
C THR A 107 -17.09 11.71 43.76
N ASP A 108 -15.80 11.43 43.62
CA ASP A 108 -14.74 12.28 44.11
C ASP A 108 -14.57 13.58 43.29
N THR A 109 -14.80 13.47 41.99
CA THR A 109 -14.66 14.62 41.06
C THR A 109 -15.76 15.64 41.29
N ASP A 110 -16.99 15.18 41.51
CA ASP A 110 -18.14 16.03 41.78
C ASP A 110 -18.04 16.71 43.16
N ALA A 111 -17.57 15.99 44.17
CA ALA A 111 -17.31 16.56 45.48
C ALA A 111 -16.25 17.70 45.44
N ASN A 112 -15.16 17.48 44.68
CA ASN A 112 -14.10 18.47 44.46
C ASN A 112 -14.62 19.69 43.66
N LEU A 113 -15.45 19.49 42.64
CA LEU A 113 -16.07 20.55 41.88
C LEU A 113 -17.02 21.40 42.77
N LEU A 114 -17.83 20.75 43.60
CA LEU A 114 -18.72 21.45 44.54
C LEU A 114 -17.93 22.30 45.52
N SER A 115 -16.84 21.80 46.08
CA SER A 115 -15.94 22.53 46.96
C SER A 115 -15.31 23.76 46.27
N ALA A 116 -14.83 23.59 45.02
CA ALA A 116 -14.28 24.70 44.23
C ALA A 116 -15.32 25.77 43.91
N LYS A 117 -16.57 25.37 43.58
CA LYS A 117 -17.70 26.29 43.40
C LYS A 117 -18.02 27.08 44.66
N GLY A 118 -17.98 26.42 45.83
CA GLY A 118 -18.11 27.11 47.13
C GLY A 118 -17.05 28.18 47.34
N SER A 119 -15.79 27.86 47.11
CA SER A 119 -14.66 28.81 47.24
C SER A 119 -14.77 29.99 46.24
N PHE A 120 -15.24 29.75 45.03
CA PHE A 120 -15.49 30.82 44.06
C PHE A 120 -16.60 31.78 44.50
N LEU A 121 -17.72 31.27 45.03
CA LEU A 121 -18.81 32.09 45.57
C LEU A 121 -18.40 32.90 46.77
N ASP A 122 -17.57 32.36 47.67
CA ASP A 122 -17.00 33.10 48.83
C ASP A 122 -16.11 34.25 48.35
N ALA A 123 -15.15 33.99 47.43
CA ALA A 123 -14.30 35.02 46.84
C ALA A 123 -15.11 36.11 46.11
N GLN A 124 -16.19 35.74 45.40
CA GLN A 124 -17.09 36.70 44.75
C GLN A 124 -17.79 37.60 45.72
N THR A 125 -18.25 37.02 46.85
CA THR A 125 -18.93 37.79 47.90
C THR A 125 -17.94 38.75 48.63
N SER A 126 -16.71 38.27 48.86
CA SER A 126 -15.64 39.09 49.45
C SER A 126 -15.28 40.28 48.55
N LEU A 127 -15.18 40.09 47.21
CA LEU A 127 -14.96 41.21 46.28
C LEU A 127 -16.11 42.21 46.34
N ARG A 128 -17.36 41.76 46.26
CA ARG A 128 -18.54 42.64 46.34
C ARG A 128 -18.56 43.48 47.61
N LYS A 129 -18.18 42.89 48.75
CA LYS A 129 -18.04 43.62 50.01
C LYS A 129 -16.94 44.68 49.90
N ALA A 130 -15.75 44.32 49.40
CA ALA A 130 -14.63 45.26 49.26
C ALA A 130 -14.95 46.42 48.29
N GLU A 131 -15.67 46.16 47.21
CA GLU A 131 -16.17 47.18 46.26
C GLU A 131 -17.15 48.15 46.95
N THR A 132 -18.10 47.61 47.73
CA THR A 132 -19.07 48.41 48.46
C THR A 132 -18.38 49.29 49.52
N ASP A 133 -17.40 48.74 50.21
CA ASP A 133 -16.62 49.50 51.25
C ASP A 133 -15.80 50.58 50.53
N LEU A 134 -15.09 50.27 49.42
CA LEU A 134 -14.34 51.29 48.68
C LEU A 134 -15.24 52.43 48.21
N GLN A 135 -16.38 52.16 47.60
CA GLN A 135 -17.35 53.18 47.15
C GLN A 135 -17.81 54.07 48.31
N ARG A 136 -18.03 53.50 49.50
CA ARG A 136 -18.41 54.25 50.72
C ARG A 136 -17.30 55.17 51.10
N TYR A 137 -16.05 54.76 51.21
CA TYR A 137 -14.92 55.57 51.64
C TYR A 137 -14.50 56.61 50.58
N GLU A 138 -14.67 56.35 49.29
CA GLU A 138 -14.51 57.35 48.20
C GLU A 138 -15.49 58.54 48.39
N LYS A 139 -16.75 58.26 48.77
CA LYS A 139 -17.75 59.31 49.04
C LYS A 139 -17.40 60.11 50.28
N LEU A 140 -16.88 59.45 51.32
CA LEU A 140 -16.43 60.14 52.53
C LEU A 140 -15.21 61.04 52.30
N TYR A 141 -14.29 60.58 51.46
CA TYR A 141 -13.15 61.36 51.02
C TYR A 141 -13.55 62.62 50.26
N ALA A 142 -14.51 62.51 49.37
CA ALA A 142 -15.05 63.64 48.62
C ALA A 142 -15.67 64.77 49.53
N THR A 143 -16.13 64.38 50.72
CA THR A 143 -16.63 65.33 51.71
C THR A 143 -15.56 65.77 52.73
N GLY A 144 -14.28 65.34 52.64
CA GLY A 144 -13.19 65.65 53.52
C GLY A 144 -13.23 64.90 54.86
N ALA A 145 -14.09 63.87 55.04
CA ALA A 145 -14.26 63.11 56.27
C ALA A 145 -13.15 62.08 56.56
N VAL A 146 -12.38 61.68 55.57
CA VAL A 146 -11.28 60.69 55.68
C VAL A 146 -10.07 61.13 54.85
N SER A 147 -8.86 60.59 55.13
CA SER A 147 -7.64 60.86 54.39
C SER A 147 -7.53 60.00 53.12
N GLN A 148 -6.72 60.43 52.21
CA GLN A 148 -6.45 59.66 50.93
C GLN A 148 -5.85 58.30 51.29
N GLN A 149 -5.00 58.18 52.25
CA GLN A 149 -4.42 56.90 52.70
C GLN A 149 -5.49 55.86 53.00
N VAL A 150 -6.58 56.21 53.63
CA VAL A 150 -7.69 55.33 53.98
C VAL A 150 -8.35 54.83 52.70
N VAL A 151 -8.57 55.69 51.69
CA VAL A 151 -9.13 55.24 50.36
C VAL A 151 -8.19 54.31 49.67
N ASP A 152 -6.89 54.61 49.71
CA ASP A 152 -5.88 53.72 49.05
C ASP A 152 -5.83 52.34 49.72
N ASP A 153 -5.98 52.25 51.05
CA ASP A 153 -6.09 50.96 51.78
C ASP A 153 -7.30 50.14 51.30
N TYR A 154 -8.46 50.75 51.12
CA TYR A 154 -9.66 50.09 50.61
C TYR A 154 -9.53 49.71 49.13
N ARG A 155 -8.82 50.49 48.31
CA ARG A 155 -8.49 50.19 46.97
C ARG A 155 -7.62 48.92 46.85
N PHE A 156 -6.55 48.85 47.68
CA PHE A 156 -5.72 47.68 47.80
C PHE A 156 -6.51 46.45 48.31
N ALA A 157 -7.43 46.64 49.23
CA ALA A 157 -8.28 45.56 49.73
C ALA A 157 -9.20 45.02 48.63
N ARG A 158 -9.80 45.90 47.78
CA ARG A 158 -10.61 45.52 46.63
C ARG A 158 -9.77 44.79 45.57
N ASP A 159 -8.56 45.29 45.25
CA ASP A 159 -7.66 44.68 44.26
C ASP A 159 -7.20 43.29 44.73
N ASN A 160 -6.92 43.15 46.02
CA ASN A 160 -6.58 41.84 46.61
C ASN A 160 -7.77 40.86 46.55
N ALA A 161 -8.98 41.33 46.84
CA ALA A 161 -10.20 40.51 46.72
C ALA A 161 -10.47 40.10 45.24
N ALA A 162 -10.21 41.01 44.28
CA ALA A 162 -10.34 40.73 42.86
C ALA A 162 -9.32 39.65 42.42
N ALA A 163 -8.08 39.74 42.85
CA ALA A 163 -7.06 38.71 42.56
C ALA A 163 -7.44 37.33 43.13
N LYS A 164 -8.00 37.29 44.36
CA LYS A 164 -8.51 36.04 44.97
C LYS A 164 -9.67 35.45 44.20
N LEU A 165 -10.58 36.27 43.67
CA LEU A 165 -11.68 35.81 42.84
C LEU A 165 -11.16 35.15 41.56
N GLU A 166 -10.18 35.76 40.89
CA GLU A 166 -9.60 35.17 39.67
C GLU A 166 -8.89 33.83 39.96
N ALA A 167 -8.17 33.73 41.09
CA ALA A 167 -7.57 32.47 41.52
C ALA A 167 -8.61 31.38 41.80
N ALA A 168 -9.70 31.69 42.49
CA ALA A 168 -10.80 30.77 42.79
C ALA A 168 -11.56 30.36 41.50
N ARG A 169 -11.73 31.31 40.55
CA ARG A 169 -12.31 31.03 39.23
C ARG A 169 -11.46 30.04 38.43
N GLY A 170 -10.13 30.22 38.43
CA GLY A 170 -9.19 29.30 37.80
C GLY A 170 -9.29 27.88 38.38
N SER A 171 -9.35 27.77 39.71
CA SER A 171 -9.52 26.49 40.41
C SER A 171 -10.84 25.81 40.07
N MET A 172 -11.96 26.56 40.06
CA MET A 172 -13.27 26.03 39.71
C MET A 172 -13.29 25.49 38.27
N ARG A 173 -12.74 26.24 37.30
CA ARG A 173 -12.64 25.80 35.92
C ARG A 173 -11.81 24.52 35.74
N ALA A 174 -10.72 24.39 36.49
CA ALA A 174 -9.90 23.20 36.48
C ALA A 174 -10.67 21.95 36.96
N MET A 175 -11.49 22.11 38.04
CA MET A 175 -12.32 21.01 38.53
C MET A 175 -13.51 20.70 37.60
N GLU A 176 -14.09 21.71 36.98
CA GLU A 176 -15.15 21.56 35.95
C GLU A 176 -14.66 20.77 34.76
N SER A 177 -13.48 21.10 34.21
CA SER A 177 -12.85 20.34 33.12
C SER A 177 -12.54 18.90 33.51
N LYS A 178 -12.15 18.62 34.76
CA LYS A 178 -11.98 17.26 35.26
C LYS A 178 -13.31 16.49 35.31
N SER A 179 -14.38 17.12 35.81
CA SER A 179 -15.71 16.53 35.90
C SER A 179 -16.26 16.23 34.49
N GLU A 180 -16.11 17.18 33.56
CA GLU A 180 -16.46 16.92 32.14
C GLU A 180 -15.63 15.79 31.54
N GLY A 181 -14.38 15.64 31.95
CA GLY A 181 -13.47 14.58 31.48
C GLY A 181 -13.87 13.17 31.92
N THR A 182 -14.78 13.02 32.90
CA THR A 182 -15.33 11.71 33.30
C THR A 182 -16.36 11.15 32.31
N VAL A 183 -16.94 11.99 31.46
CA VAL A 183 -17.90 11.58 30.43
C VAL A 183 -17.19 11.40 29.10
N LEU A 184 -17.16 10.16 28.61
CA LEU A 184 -16.59 9.84 27.30
C LEU A 184 -17.65 10.00 26.24
N THR A 185 -17.38 10.85 25.24
CA THR A 185 -18.32 11.13 24.14
C THR A 185 -17.69 10.83 22.79
N ALA A 186 -18.53 10.53 21.79
CA ALA A 186 -18.09 10.35 20.42
C ALA A 186 -17.57 11.65 19.80
N PRO A 187 -16.38 11.67 19.17
CA PRO A 187 -15.79 12.89 18.57
C PRO A 187 -16.51 13.29 17.27
N ALA A 188 -17.11 12.35 16.55
CA ALA A 188 -17.85 12.54 15.31
C ALA A 188 -18.89 11.44 15.13
N ASP A 189 -19.73 11.58 14.08
CA ASP A 189 -20.64 10.53 13.68
C ASP A 189 -19.86 9.31 13.15
N GLY A 190 -20.35 8.09 13.42
CA GLY A 190 -19.65 6.88 12.99
C GLY A 190 -20.22 5.64 13.63
N ILE A 191 -19.38 4.60 13.71
CA ILE A 191 -19.66 3.34 14.40
C ILE A 191 -18.61 3.08 15.46
N ILE A 192 -18.97 2.31 16.48
CA ILE A 192 -17.99 1.77 17.43
C ILE A 192 -17.24 0.62 16.74
N ALA A 193 -16.04 0.90 16.28
CA ALA A 193 -15.20 -0.10 15.61
C ALA A 193 -14.61 -1.10 16.62
N LYS A 194 -14.28 -0.61 17.83
CA LYS A 194 -13.72 -1.45 18.90
C LYS A 194 -14.03 -0.89 20.27
N ARG A 195 -14.25 -1.78 21.22
CA ARG A 195 -14.32 -1.50 22.66
C ARG A 195 -13.17 -2.23 23.35
N TYR A 196 -12.23 -1.48 23.91
CA TYR A 196 -11.03 -2.06 24.52
C TYR A 196 -11.29 -2.60 25.92
N TYR A 197 -12.22 -1.99 26.68
CA TYR A 197 -12.48 -2.33 28.10
C TYR A 197 -13.98 -2.38 28.42
N GLN A 198 -14.27 -3.08 29.51
CA GLN A 198 -15.62 -3.26 30.03
C GLN A 198 -15.84 -2.44 31.29
N GLU A 199 -17.09 -2.37 31.76
CA GLU A 199 -17.45 -1.79 33.06
C GLU A 199 -16.61 -2.40 34.18
N GLY A 200 -16.24 -1.58 35.16
CA GLY A 200 -15.38 -1.96 36.29
C GLY A 200 -13.87 -1.82 36.02
N TYR A 201 -13.43 -1.60 34.76
CA TYR A 201 -12.02 -1.35 34.45
C TYR A 201 -11.58 0.01 34.97
N TYR A 202 -10.40 0.08 35.62
CA TYR A 202 -9.80 1.34 36.03
C TYR A 202 -8.91 1.89 34.93
N ALA A 203 -9.35 2.98 34.31
CA ALA A 203 -8.65 3.66 33.22
C ALA A 203 -7.76 4.78 33.78
N LYS A 204 -6.56 4.91 33.24
CA LYS A 204 -5.72 6.09 33.42
C LYS A 204 -5.96 7.10 32.31
N ALA A 205 -5.71 8.37 32.58
CA ALA A 205 -5.74 9.41 31.55
C ALA A 205 -4.86 9.01 30.34
N GLY A 206 -5.39 9.14 29.13
CA GLY A 206 -4.75 8.70 27.91
C GLY A 206 -5.02 7.24 27.51
N THR A 207 -5.68 6.43 28.36
CA THR A 207 -6.03 5.05 28.01
C THR A 207 -7.17 5.05 26.98
N PRO A 208 -6.99 4.45 25.75
CA PRO A 208 -8.05 4.33 24.78
C PRO A 208 -9.13 3.35 25.26
N ILE A 209 -10.38 3.78 25.27
CA ILE A 209 -11.53 2.97 25.70
C ILE A 209 -12.35 2.49 24.51
N PHE A 210 -12.53 3.32 23.51
CA PHE A 210 -13.22 2.97 22.26
C PHE A 210 -12.42 3.41 21.05
N ALA A 211 -12.65 2.73 19.92
CA ALA A 211 -12.33 3.24 18.59
C ALA A 211 -13.64 3.54 17.87
N VAL A 212 -13.80 4.76 17.40
CA VAL A 212 -14.92 5.21 16.57
C VAL A 212 -14.41 5.38 15.15
N ALA A 213 -15.13 4.85 14.16
CA ALA A 213 -14.75 4.92 12.76
C ALA A 213 -15.93 5.36 11.89
N ASP A 214 -15.63 6.09 10.83
CA ASP A 214 -16.59 6.37 9.76
C ASP A 214 -16.37 5.38 8.62
N ILE A 215 -17.38 4.57 8.37
CA ILE A 215 -17.38 3.58 7.28
C ILE A 215 -18.37 3.96 6.16
N SER A 216 -18.88 5.18 6.12
CA SER A 216 -19.74 5.65 5.04
C SER A 216 -19.01 5.67 3.69
N MET A 217 -17.75 6.02 3.74
CA MET A 217 -16.77 5.86 2.68
C MET A 217 -15.67 4.92 3.16
N LEU A 218 -15.12 4.13 2.25
CA LEU A 218 -13.93 3.34 2.52
C LEU A 218 -12.79 3.84 1.63
N LYS A 219 -11.58 3.72 2.11
CA LYS A 219 -10.38 4.05 1.33
C LYS A 219 -9.38 2.91 1.35
N THR A 220 -8.63 2.79 0.28
CA THR A 220 -7.50 1.88 0.24
C THR A 220 -6.26 2.65 -0.19
N THR A 221 -5.15 2.42 0.50
CA THR A 221 -3.86 2.98 0.12
C THR A 221 -3.12 1.96 -0.72
N ILE A 222 -2.74 2.36 -1.92
CA ILE A 222 -1.92 1.56 -2.83
C ILE A 222 -0.54 2.21 -2.97
N HIS A 223 0.48 1.39 -3.22
CA HIS A 223 1.86 1.85 -3.38
C HIS A 223 2.28 1.68 -4.84
N ILE A 224 2.46 2.80 -5.53
CA ILE A 224 2.75 2.86 -6.96
C ILE A 224 4.26 3.04 -7.14
N PRO A 225 4.97 2.12 -7.83
CA PRO A 225 6.39 2.27 -8.14
C PRO A 225 6.69 3.53 -8.95
N GLU A 226 7.86 4.15 -8.74
CA GLU A 226 8.31 5.36 -9.43
C GLU A 226 8.19 5.25 -10.96
N GLY A 227 8.56 4.11 -11.54
CA GLY A 227 8.46 3.90 -12.99
C GLY A 227 7.04 3.89 -13.56
N GLN A 228 6.00 3.84 -12.71
CA GLN A 228 4.60 3.78 -13.12
C GLN A 228 3.78 5.03 -12.75
N ILE A 229 4.35 5.94 -11.94
CA ILE A 229 3.61 7.09 -11.38
C ILE A 229 3.21 8.11 -12.45
N ALA A 230 4.01 8.27 -13.51
CA ALA A 230 3.75 9.26 -14.56
C ALA A 230 2.40 9.09 -15.26
N GLY A 231 1.84 7.88 -15.27
CA GLY A 231 0.53 7.58 -15.88
C GLY A 231 -0.65 7.64 -14.89
N VAL A 232 -0.40 7.96 -13.61
CA VAL A 232 -1.43 7.93 -12.56
C VAL A 232 -1.70 9.34 -12.05
N HIS A 233 -2.98 9.72 -12.04
CA HIS A 233 -3.43 11.07 -11.67
C HIS A 233 -4.59 10.99 -10.69
N VAL A 234 -4.75 12.02 -9.87
CA VAL A 234 -5.95 12.22 -9.06
C VAL A 234 -7.17 12.28 -9.98
N GLY A 235 -8.23 11.55 -9.61
CA GLY A 235 -9.43 11.39 -10.41
C GLY A 235 -9.46 10.14 -11.31
N ASN A 236 -8.33 9.43 -11.47
CA ASN A 236 -8.36 8.15 -12.20
C ASN A 236 -9.28 7.15 -11.52
N GLU A 237 -10.03 6.41 -12.32
CA GLU A 237 -10.89 5.35 -11.84
C GLU A 237 -10.08 4.10 -11.50
N ALA A 238 -10.47 3.45 -10.41
CA ALA A 238 -9.90 2.22 -9.92
C ALA A 238 -10.98 1.16 -9.79
N SER A 239 -10.74 -0.01 -10.33
CA SER A 239 -11.58 -1.18 -10.10
C SER A 239 -11.08 -1.93 -8.87
N ILE A 240 -11.94 -2.09 -7.88
CA ILE A 240 -11.60 -2.77 -6.62
C ILE A 240 -12.35 -4.09 -6.56
N THR A 241 -11.63 -5.17 -6.37
CA THR A 241 -12.17 -6.52 -6.16
C THR A 241 -11.78 -7.04 -4.79
N LEU A 242 -12.74 -7.68 -4.13
CA LEU A 242 -12.60 -8.14 -2.75
C LEU A 242 -12.67 -9.66 -2.73
N PRO A 243 -11.59 -10.39 -2.40
CA PRO A 243 -11.64 -11.85 -2.27
C PRO A 243 -12.65 -12.34 -1.24
N ALA A 244 -12.90 -11.53 -0.18
CA ALA A 244 -13.93 -11.84 0.82
C ALA A 244 -15.36 -11.77 0.29
N TYR A 245 -15.59 -11.09 -0.84
CA TYR A 245 -16.90 -10.93 -1.49
C TYR A 245 -16.81 -11.30 -2.98
N PRO A 246 -16.75 -12.60 -3.32
CA PRO A 246 -16.56 -13.05 -4.70
C PRO A 246 -17.66 -12.51 -5.62
N GLY A 247 -17.26 -12.01 -6.79
CA GLY A 247 -18.19 -11.42 -7.78
C GLY A 247 -18.55 -9.97 -7.55
N LYS A 248 -18.19 -9.36 -6.41
CA LYS A 248 -18.35 -7.91 -6.21
C LYS A 248 -17.19 -7.15 -6.81
N LYS A 249 -17.52 -6.14 -7.58
CA LYS A 249 -16.59 -5.19 -8.19
C LYS A 249 -17.04 -3.79 -7.83
N LEU A 250 -16.20 -3.07 -7.10
CA LEU A 250 -16.45 -1.68 -6.74
C LEU A 250 -15.66 -0.77 -7.68
N ILE A 251 -16.19 0.42 -7.90
CA ILE A 251 -15.50 1.46 -8.64
C ILE A 251 -15.15 2.57 -7.66
N GLY A 252 -13.87 2.77 -7.45
CA GLY A 252 -13.31 3.85 -6.66
C GLY A 252 -12.63 4.88 -7.54
N LYS A 253 -12.15 5.98 -6.93
CA LYS A 253 -11.36 7.02 -7.59
C LYS A 253 -10.14 7.37 -6.74
N ILE A 254 -9.04 7.68 -7.40
CA ILE A 254 -7.87 8.22 -6.73
C ILE A 254 -8.20 9.62 -6.24
N THR A 255 -8.18 9.80 -4.93
CA THR A 255 -8.46 11.09 -4.28
C THR A 255 -7.19 11.84 -3.92
N ARG A 256 -6.11 11.12 -3.65
CA ARG A 256 -4.84 11.72 -3.24
C ARG A 256 -3.65 10.87 -3.69
N ILE A 257 -2.56 11.53 -4.04
CA ILE A 257 -1.25 10.91 -4.28
C ILE A 257 -0.25 11.64 -3.40
N ALA A 258 0.55 10.89 -2.64
CA ALA A 258 1.61 11.47 -1.82
C ALA A 258 2.65 12.18 -2.72
N PRO A 259 3.05 13.42 -2.40
CA PRO A 259 4.00 14.17 -3.24
C PRO A 259 5.45 13.70 -3.06
N VAL A 260 5.71 12.85 -2.07
CA VAL A 260 7.05 12.33 -1.75
C VAL A 260 7.00 10.81 -1.76
N ALA A 261 7.97 10.19 -2.40
CA ALA A 261 8.11 8.74 -2.41
C ALA A 261 8.60 8.21 -1.06
N ASP A 262 8.16 7.02 -0.72
CA ASP A 262 8.78 6.23 0.36
C ASP A 262 10.14 5.72 -0.14
N LEU A 263 11.22 6.24 0.44
CA LEU A 263 12.59 6.03 -0.04
C LEU A 263 13.07 4.56 -0.01
N PRO A 264 12.76 3.74 1.01
CA PRO A 264 13.20 2.33 0.97
C PRO A 264 12.59 1.53 -0.16
N ALA A 265 11.35 1.84 -0.54
CA ALA A 265 10.60 1.09 -1.55
C ALA A 265 10.52 1.80 -2.91
N HIS A 266 10.92 3.06 -3.02
CA HIS A 266 10.74 3.92 -4.21
C HIS A 266 9.31 3.88 -4.75
N THR A 267 8.32 4.00 -3.83
CA THR A 267 6.90 3.97 -4.16
C THR A 267 6.20 5.24 -3.70
N PHE A 268 5.16 5.62 -4.43
CA PHE A 268 4.25 6.71 -4.05
C PHE A 268 2.96 6.13 -3.49
N ALA A 269 2.56 6.57 -2.30
CA ALA A 269 1.27 6.20 -1.74
C ALA A 269 0.15 6.95 -2.46
N ALA A 270 -0.85 6.24 -2.95
CA ALA A 270 -2.06 6.82 -3.52
C ALA A 270 -3.29 6.28 -2.78
N GLU A 271 -4.20 7.17 -2.43
CA GLU A 271 -5.46 6.83 -1.78
C GLU A 271 -6.56 6.72 -2.82
N VAL A 272 -7.25 5.61 -2.80
CA VAL A 272 -8.43 5.33 -3.62
C VAL A 272 -9.64 5.28 -2.71
N SER A 273 -10.60 6.18 -2.88
CA SER A 273 -11.84 6.20 -2.12
C SER A 273 -12.96 5.51 -2.88
N VAL A 274 -13.81 4.82 -2.15
CA VAL A 274 -14.99 4.11 -2.66
C VAL A 274 -16.18 4.32 -1.73
N ASP A 275 -17.34 4.53 -2.30
CA ASP A 275 -18.59 4.63 -1.54
C ASP A 275 -18.96 3.27 -0.94
N ASN A 276 -19.43 3.30 0.32
CA ASN A 276 -19.82 2.09 1.05
C ASN A 276 -21.34 2.02 1.29
N SER A 277 -22.12 2.35 0.31
CA SER A 277 -23.60 2.22 0.39
C SER A 277 -24.07 0.78 0.61
N GLU A 278 -23.23 -0.20 0.29
CA GLU A 278 -23.52 -1.62 0.49
C GLU A 278 -23.22 -2.15 1.90
N GLY A 279 -22.63 -1.33 2.78
CA GLY A 279 -22.33 -1.71 4.17
C GLY A 279 -21.22 -2.76 4.30
N LEU A 280 -20.18 -2.68 3.47
CA LEU A 280 -19.00 -3.55 3.56
C LEU A 280 -18.24 -3.29 4.86
N LEU A 281 -17.62 -4.34 5.37
CA LEU A 281 -16.75 -4.23 6.54
C LEU A 281 -15.42 -3.60 6.16
N ALA A 282 -14.92 -2.73 7.02
CA ALA A 282 -13.56 -2.21 6.91
C ALA A 282 -12.52 -3.26 7.34
N GLY A 283 -11.28 -3.10 6.93
CA GLY A 283 -10.16 -4.01 7.22
C GLY A 283 -10.07 -5.21 6.28
N VAL A 284 -10.94 -5.33 5.26
CA VAL A 284 -10.86 -6.42 4.29
C VAL A 284 -9.80 -6.15 3.22
N TYR A 285 -9.13 -7.23 2.80
CA TYR A 285 -8.14 -7.17 1.72
C TYR A 285 -8.80 -6.82 0.38
N ALA A 286 -8.15 -5.96 -0.38
CA ALA A 286 -8.63 -5.46 -1.67
C ALA A 286 -7.54 -5.58 -2.75
N ASN A 287 -7.94 -6.03 -3.94
CA ASN A 287 -7.14 -5.90 -5.15
C ASN A 287 -7.64 -4.69 -5.92
N VAL A 288 -6.76 -3.74 -6.18
CA VAL A 288 -7.04 -2.48 -6.87
C VAL A 288 -6.41 -2.52 -8.24
N THR A 289 -7.21 -2.40 -9.29
CA THR A 289 -6.73 -2.33 -10.67
C THR A 289 -6.96 -0.93 -11.21
N LEU A 290 -5.88 -0.22 -11.49
CA LEU A 290 -5.90 1.06 -12.18
C LEU A 290 -5.82 0.83 -13.67
N THR A 291 -6.64 1.53 -14.43
CA THR A 291 -6.57 1.58 -15.88
C THR A 291 -5.80 2.85 -16.26
N ALA A 292 -4.63 2.68 -16.86
CA ALA A 292 -3.85 3.81 -17.34
C ALA A 292 -4.41 4.34 -18.67
N SER A 293 -3.93 5.51 -19.09
CA SER A 293 -4.33 6.09 -20.38
C SER A 293 -4.02 5.12 -21.52
N PRO A 294 -4.96 4.95 -22.49
CA PRO A 294 -4.73 4.11 -23.63
C PRO A 294 -3.48 4.53 -24.42
N LYS A 295 -2.61 3.60 -24.73
CA LYS A 295 -1.50 3.79 -25.65
C LYS A 295 -1.97 3.36 -27.04
N ALA A 296 -2.11 4.32 -27.94
CA ALA A 296 -2.51 4.07 -29.31
C ALA A 296 -1.32 3.65 -30.17
N ASP A 297 -1.58 2.83 -31.18
CA ASP A 297 -0.62 2.48 -32.25
C ASP A 297 0.70 1.86 -31.77
N VAL A 298 0.66 1.03 -30.74
CA VAL A 298 1.84 0.32 -30.26
C VAL A 298 1.99 -1.05 -30.93
N LEU A 299 3.22 -1.42 -31.25
CA LEU A 299 3.53 -2.72 -31.82
C LEU A 299 3.42 -3.78 -30.71
N THR A 300 2.62 -4.82 -30.95
CA THR A 300 2.36 -5.87 -29.95
C THR A 300 2.61 -7.25 -30.54
N ILE A 301 3.05 -8.16 -29.67
CA ILE A 301 3.17 -9.58 -29.98
C ILE A 301 2.52 -10.43 -28.89
N PRO A 302 2.11 -11.68 -29.15
CA PRO A 302 1.71 -12.60 -28.10
C PRO A 302 2.85 -12.86 -27.12
N VAL A 303 2.57 -12.83 -25.81
CA VAL A 303 3.57 -13.06 -24.76
C VAL A 303 4.29 -14.39 -24.93
N GLN A 304 3.59 -15.39 -25.45
CA GLN A 304 4.13 -16.74 -25.71
C GLN A 304 5.30 -16.76 -26.70
N ALA A 305 5.45 -15.71 -27.54
CA ALA A 305 6.56 -15.59 -28.48
C ALA A 305 7.88 -15.18 -27.80
N ILE A 306 7.81 -14.63 -26.58
CA ILE A 306 8.97 -14.12 -25.86
C ILE A 306 9.67 -15.26 -25.13
N VAL A 307 10.97 -15.38 -25.38
CA VAL A 307 11.82 -16.39 -24.76
C VAL A 307 12.92 -15.69 -23.96
N MET A 308 12.99 -15.99 -22.66
CA MET A 308 14.10 -15.54 -21.82
C MET A 308 15.35 -16.38 -22.11
N ARG A 309 16.42 -15.72 -22.53
CA ARG A 309 17.73 -16.34 -22.73
C ARG A 309 18.84 -15.37 -22.32
N ASP A 310 19.80 -15.85 -21.54
CA ASP A 310 20.96 -15.06 -21.09
C ASP A 310 20.52 -13.75 -20.40
N ASP A 311 19.46 -13.80 -19.57
CA ASP A 311 18.78 -12.67 -18.91
C ASP A 311 18.22 -11.60 -19.87
N GLN A 312 18.05 -11.94 -21.15
CA GLN A 312 17.47 -11.05 -22.15
C GLN A 312 16.14 -11.60 -22.67
N GLN A 313 15.19 -10.69 -22.92
CA GLN A 313 13.95 -10.99 -23.61
C GLN A 313 14.25 -11.08 -25.11
N THR A 314 14.02 -12.24 -25.71
CA THR A 314 14.32 -12.51 -27.11
C THR A 314 13.13 -13.13 -27.81
N VAL A 315 13.10 -13.01 -29.13
CA VAL A 315 12.14 -13.68 -30.01
C VAL A 315 12.86 -14.35 -31.16
N PHE A 316 12.26 -15.38 -31.69
CA PHE A 316 12.74 -15.99 -32.91
C PHE A 316 11.98 -15.38 -34.12
N VAL A 317 12.75 -14.74 -35.04
CA VAL A 317 12.26 -14.14 -36.28
C VAL A 317 12.66 -15.08 -37.44
N VAL A 318 11.75 -15.27 -38.35
CA VAL A 318 11.93 -16.10 -39.54
C VAL A 318 12.29 -15.22 -40.72
N ASP A 319 13.38 -15.50 -41.40
CA ASP A 319 13.76 -14.80 -42.62
C ASP A 319 13.02 -15.38 -43.88
N ASP A 320 13.17 -14.71 -45.02
CA ASP A 320 12.54 -15.11 -46.29
C ASP A 320 12.96 -16.50 -46.77
N ASN A 321 14.06 -17.04 -46.26
CA ASN A 321 14.59 -18.38 -46.58
C ASN A 321 14.10 -19.47 -45.61
N GLY A 322 13.22 -19.11 -44.64
CA GLY A 322 12.72 -20.03 -43.64
C GLY A 322 13.77 -20.36 -42.54
N VAL A 323 14.79 -19.54 -42.40
CA VAL A 323 15.81 -19.66 -41.35
C VAL A 323 15.47 -18.80 -40.19
N VAL A 324 15.61 -19.34 -38.97
CA VAL A 324 15.27 -18.67 -37.73
C VAL A 324 16.48 -17.92 -37.20
N GLN A 325 16.29 -16.64 -36.87
CA GLN A 325 17.25 -15.80 -36.22
C GLN A 325 16.72 -15.34 -34.85
N ARG A 326 17.58 -15.31 -33.83
CA ARG A 326 17.21 -14.81 -32.53
C ARG A 326 17.44 -13.29 -32.50
N ARG A 327 16.42 -12.54 -32.05
CA ARG A 327 16.50 -11.09 -31.93
C ARG A 327 16.18 -10.67 -30.50
N VAL A 328 16.98 -9.76 -29.93
CA VAL A 328 16.74 -9.20 -28.60
C VAL A 328 15.66 -8.14 -28.70
N LEU A 329 14.75 -8.15 -27.74
CA LEU A 329 13.63 -7.24 -27.64
C LEU A 329 13.79 -6.26 -26.50
N ASN A 330 13.34 -5.03 -26.71
CA ASN A 330 13.01 -4.12 -25.63
C ASN A 330 11.48 -4.15 -25.47
N VAL A 331 11.03 -4.80 -24.41
CA VAL A 331 9.60 -5.00 -24.11
C VAL A 331 9.12 -3.94 -23.16
N GLY A 332 8.00 -3.31 -23.48
CA GLY A 332 7.32 -2.34 -22.64
C GLY A 332 6.28 -3.00 -21.73
N TYR A 333 5.04 -2.53 -21.81
CA TYR A 333 3.94 -3.12 -21.06
C TYR A 333 3.61 -4.55 -21.52
N THR A 334 3.36 -5.42 -20.56
CA THR A 334 2.98 -6.82 -20.83
C THR A 334 1.76 -7.18 -19.98
N ASN A 335 0.79 -7.85 -20.60
CA ASN A 335 -0.33 -8.48 -19.90
C ASN A 335 -0.34 -10.00 -20.19
N ASP A 336 -1.37 -10.72 -19.75
CA ASP A 336 -1.49 -12.17 -19.88
C ASP A 336 -1.47 -12.67 -21.35
N LYS A 337 -1.75 -11.81 -22.33
CA LYS A 337 -1.91 -12.18 -23.73
C LYS A 337 -0.89 -11.51 -24.66
N LEU A 338 -0.57 -10.24 -24.39
CA LEU A 338 0.17 -9.38 -25.31
C LEU A 338 1.32 -8.68 -24.60
N ALA A 339 2.40 -8.46 -25.34
CA ALA A 339 3.52 -7.64 -24.92
C ALA A 339 3.74 -6.48 -25.92
N GLU A 340 3.90 -5.29 -25.39
CA GLU A 340 4.30 -4.10 -26.14
C GLU A 340 5.77 -4.19 -26.52
N ILE A 341 6.10 -3.98 -27.78
CA ILE A 341 7.47 -3.95 -28.27
C ILE A 341 7.88 -2.51 -28.53
N VAL A 342 8.84 -2.04 -27.71
CA VAL A 342 9.41 -0.69 -27.83
C VAL A 342 10.44 -0.64 -28.95
N SER A 343 11.27 -1.71 -29.08
CA SER A 343 12.25 -1.84 -30.14
C SER A 343 12.68 -3.30 -30.33
N GLY A 344 13.25 -3.62 -31.49
CA GLY A 344 13.76 -4.95 -31.81
C GLY A 344 12.95 -5.71 -32.83
N LEU A 345 11.75 -5.24 -33.21
CA LEU A 345 10.91 -5.86 -34.24
C LEU A 345 10.26 -4.80 -35.13
N ASP A 346 9.97 -5.22 -36.37
CA ASP A 346 9.16 -4.48 -37.33
C ASP A 346 7.83 -5.23 -37.61
N GLU A 347 6.84 -4.50 -38.11
CA GLU A 347 5.50 -5.03 -38.42
C GLU A 347 5.54 -6.16 -39.48
N LYS A 348 6.57 -6.13 -40.36
CA LYS A 348 6.74 -7.11 -41.46
C LYS A 348 7.44 -8.38 -40.99
N ASP A 349 8.02 -8.38 -39.80
CA ASP A 349 8.72 -9.55 -39.28
C ASP A 349 7.75 -10.72 -39.07
N THR A 350 8.20 -11.94 -39.41
CA THR A 350 7.48 -13.18 -39.05
C THR A 350 8.09 -13.74 -37.78
N ILE A 351 7.33 -13.82 -36.69
CA ILE A 351 7.81 -14.31 -35.40
C ILE A 351 7.26 -15.70 -35.09
N VAL A 352 8.01 -16.50 -34.33
CA VAL A 352 7.59 -17.81 -33.84
C VAL A 352 6.85 -17.67 -32.55
N ILE A 353 5.62 -18.17 -32.44
CA ILE A 353 4.80 -18.18 -31.24
C ILE A 353 4.94 -19.49 -30.47
N GLU A 354 4.89 -20.63 -31.21
CA GLU A 354 4.96 -21.95 -30.60
C GLU A 354 6.04 -22.81 -31.26
N GLY A 355 6.64 -23.72 -30.51
CA GLY A 355 7.69 -24.61 -30.96
C GLY A 355 9.10 -24.08 -30.78
N HIS A 356 9.27 -22.90 -30.22
CA HIS A 356 10.55 -22.24 -30.00
C HIS A 356 11.53 -23.03 -29.09
N ASN A 357 11.02 -23.91 -28.21
CA ASN A 357 11.86 -24.77 -27.35
C ASN A 357 12.75 -25.76 -28.12
N LYS A 358 12.43 -26.04 -29.37
CA LYS A 358 13.15 -26.96 -30.27
C LYS A 358 14.06 -26.22 -31.23
N LEU A 359 14.00 -24.89 -31.25
CA LEU A 359 14.76 -24.06 -32.17
C LEU A 359 16.10 -23.66 -31.61
N ARG A 360 17.07 -23.56 -32.52
CA ARG A 360 18.37 -22.93 -32.34
C ARG A 360 18.56 -21.89 -33.42
N GLU A 361 19.44 -20.96 -33.20
CA GLU A 361 19.85 -19.99 -34.22
C GLU A 361 20.30 -20.73 -35.48
N GLY A 362 19.78 -20.33 -36.66
CA GLY A 362 20.05 -20.99 -37.92
C GLY A 362 19.16 -22.24 -38.25
N SER A 363 18.24 -22.61 -37.35
CA SER A 363 17.30 -23.71 -37.64
C SER A 363 16.40 -23.37 -38.83
N LYS A 364 16.16 -24.35 -39.72
CA LYS A 364 15.13 -24.26 -40.78
C LYS A 364 13.80 -24.76 -40.26
N ILE A 365 12.75 -24.03 -40.53
CA ILE A 365 11.40 -24.36 -40.07
C ILE A 365 10.50 -24.83 -41.22
N ASP A 366 9.47 -25.60 -40.84
CA ASP A 366 8.34 -25.91 -41.68
C ASP A 366 7.16 -25.07 -41.18
N LEU A 367 6.70 -24.15 -42.02
CA LEU A 367 5.64 -23.20 -41.69
C LEU A 367 4.30 -23.93 -41.58
N LYS A 368 3.88 -24.29 -40.37
CA LYS A 368 2.49 -24.54 -40.10
C LYS A 368 1.78 -23.20 -39.94
N LYS A 369 0.93 -22.83 -40.91
CA LYS A 369 0.06 -21.66 -40.77
C LYS A 369 -0.80 -21.83 -39.53
N ALA A 370 -0.81 -20.78 -38.65
CA ALA A 370 -1.75 -20.72 -37.58
C ALA A 370 -3.16 -20.91 -38.11
N GLY A 371 -3.85 -21.92 -37.61
CA GLY A 371 -5.28 -22.08 -37.90
C GLY A 371 -6.02 -20.83 -37.35
N LYS A 372 -6.95 -20.33 -38.16
CA LYS A 372 -7.87 -19.24 -37.85
C LYS A 372 -8.62 -19.49 -36.55
#